data_3049fc38f608777b8b95903c53fcfb16
#
_entry.id   3049fc38f608777b8b95903c53fcfb16
#
_cell.length_a   1.000
_cell.length_b   1.000
_cell.length_c   1.000
_cell.angle_alpha   90.00
_cell.angle_beta   90.00
_cell.angle_gamma   90.00
#
_symmetry.space_group_name_H-M   'P 1'
#
loop_
_entity.id
_entity.type
_entity.pdbx_description
1 polymer ?
#
loop_
_entity_poly.entity_id
_entity_poly.type
_entity_poly.pdbx_seq_one_letter_code
_entity_poly.pdbx_strand_id
1 'polypeptide(L)'
;TIGGTALNLLAPAIVLFLIVIISQQNVLTINSRYSAVDLFMLNQEDFGFGPKLTNPLGFVGDVLFNKVWLTTWYSIIIYVVLSIILYKTKFGLRLRACGEHPQAADSVGINVYKMRYIGTTISGCLAALGGFIYALTATGCTSNGDVAGLGFLALAVMIFGNWKPVSIALAAILFGALKCISVAYPYIDVNGDGKYWLNTLGISSHFYRILPYLITLIVLAFTSKRSRAPKAEGQPYDKEKR
;
A
#
# COMPACT_ATOMS: atom_id res chain seq x y z
N THR A 1 15.16 1.11 15.33
CA THR A 1 15.00 2.10 14.23
C THR A 1 16.20 2.07 13.29
N ILE A 2 17.46 2.15 13.80
CA ILE A 2 18.69 2.17 12.98
C ILE A 2 18.80 0.95 12.07
N GLY A 3 18.52 -0.27 12.58
CA GLY A 3 18.52 -1.49 11.76
C GLY A 3 17.50 -1.48 10.61
N GLY A 4 16.32 -0.90 10.84
CA GLY A 4 15.28 -0.77 9.81
C GLY A 4 15.70 0.19 8.68
N THR A 5 16.33 1.32 9.02
CA THR A 5 16.85 2.25 8.00
C THR A 5 18.02 1.66 7.21
N ALA A 6 18.91 0.90 7.89
CA ALA A 6 19.99 0.19 7.21
C ALA A 6 19.44 -0.87 6.23
N LEU A 7 18.43 -1.66 6.62
CA LEU A 7 17.77 -2.62 5.73
C LEU A 7 17.07 -1.93 4.55
N ASN A 8 16.47 -0.77 4.77
CA ASN A 8 15.83 0.00 3.70
C ASN A 8 16.81 0.51 2.64
N LEU A 9 18.06 0.77 3.01
CA LEU A 9 19.12 1.13 2.06
C LEU A 9 19.75 -0.11 1.40
N LEU A 10 19.86 -1.20 2.15
CA LEU A 10 20.50 -2.43 1.69
C LEU A 10 19.62 -3.18 0.69
N ALA A 11 18.29 -3.19 0.88
CA ALA A 11 17.38 -3.93 0.03
C ALA A 11 17.40 -3.47 -1.44
N PRO A 12 17.31 -2.18 -1.79
CA PRO A 12 17.47 -1.72 -3.17
C PRO A 12 18.83 -2.05 -3.77
N ALA A 13 19.90 -1.97 -2.98
CA ALA A 13 21.25 -2.32 -3.45
C ALA A 13 21.36 -3.81 -3.81
N ILE A 14 20.80 -4.70 -2.99
CA ILE A 14 20.75 -6.14 -3.30
C ILE A 14 19.92 -6.40 -4.54
N VAL A 15 18.75 -5.76 -4.67
CA VAL A 15 17.86 -5.93 -5.82
C VAL A 15 18.56 -5.48 -7.10
N LEU A 16 19.20 -4.31 -7.11
CA LEU A 16 19.98 -3.82 -8.26
C LEU A 16 21.13 -4.77 -8.61
N PHE A 17 21.85 -5.26 -7.61
CA PHE A 17 22.92 -6.24 -7.83
C PHE A 17 22.40 -7.53 -8.48
N LEU A 18 21.27 -8.06 -8.01
CA LEU A 18 20.64 -9.25 -8.60
C LEU A 18 20.14 -8.96 -10.02
N ILE A 19 19.55 -7.80 -10.26
CA ILE A 19 19.09 -7.38 -11.60
C ILE A 19 20.28 -7.35 -12.57
N VAL A 20 21.40 -6.75 -12.19
CA VAL A 20 22.61 -6.67 -13.01
C VAL A 20 23.17 -8.06 -13.33
N ILE A 21 23.19 -8.98 -12.34
CA ILE A 21 23.67 -10.35 -12.58
C ILE A 21 22.76 -11.13 -13.52
N ILE A 22 21.43 -11.00 -13.34
CA ILE A 22 20.47 -11.82 -14.11
C ILE A 22 20.23 -11.26 -15.50
N SER A 23 20.09 -9.94 -15.65
CA SER A 23 19.70 -9.30 -16.90
C SER A 23 20.84 -8.59 -17.62
N GLN A 24 22.00 -8.41 -16.97
CA GLN A 24 23.13 -7.59 -17.43
C GLN A 24 22.72 -6.14 -17.79
N GLN A 25 21.62 -5.67 -17.25
CA GLN A 25 21.04 -4.34 -17.42
C GLN A 25 20.74 -3.71 -16.06
N ASN A 26 20.69 -2.38 -16.01
CA ASN A 26 20.38 -1.66 -14.77
C ASN A 26 18.86 -1.66 -14.44
N VAL A 27 18.04 -2.15 -15.36
CA VAL A 27 16.58 -2.20 -15.22
C VAL A 27 16.09 -3.57 -15.69
N LEU A 28 15.30 -4.24 -14.89
CA LEU A 28 14.61 -5.45 -15.29
C LEU A 28 13.32 -5.06 -16.02
N THR A 29 13.23 -5.38 -17.31
CA THR A 29 11.99 -5.25 -18.09
C THR A 29 11.49 -6.63 -18.46
N ILE A 30 10.27 -6.97 -18.04
CA ILE A 30 9.60 -8.20 -18.50
C ILE A 30 8.98 -7.88 -19.84
N ASN A 31 9.49 -8.53 -20.89
CA ASN A 31 9.10 -8.26 -22.26
C ASN A 31 7.59 -8.52 -22.47
N SER A 32 6.89 -7.63 -23.13
CA SER A 32 5.43 -7.56 -23.28
C SER A 32 4.80 -8.79 -24.00
N ARG A 33 5.59 -9.69 -24.55
CA ARG A 33 5.07 -10.97 -25.10
C ARG A 33 4.47 -11.90 -24.05
N TYR A 34 4.81 -11.73 -22.79
CA TYR A 34 4.20 -12.39 -21.64
C TYR A 34 3.61 -11.31 -20.74
N SER A 35 2.71 -10.50 -21.31
CA SER A 35 2.08 -9.42 -20.59
C SER A 35 1.22 -10.01 -19.48
N ALA A 36 1.85 -10.26 -18.34
CA ALA A 36 1.15 -10.52 -17.08
C ALA A 36 0.12 -9.40 -16.79
N VAL A 37 0.32 -8.26 -17.42
CA VAL A 37 -0.57 -7.11 -17.40
C VAL A 37 -1.96 -7.51 -17.92
N ASP A 38 -2.06 -8.16 -19.07
CA ASP A 38 -3.35 -8.55 -19.65
C ASP A 38 -4.02 -9.69 -18.85
N LEU A 39 -3.21 -10.58 -18.28
CA LEU A 39 -3.72 -11.68 -17.44
C LEU A 39 -4.33 -11.20 -16.12
N PHE A 40 -3.87 -10.05 -15.61
CA PHE A 40 -4.34 -9.48 -14.35
C PHE A 40 -5.31 -8.29 -14.52
N MET A 41 -5.62 -7.90 -15.76
CA MET A 41 -6.69 -6.95 -16.04
C MET A 41 -8.01 -7.69 -16.27
N LEU A 42 -9.01 -7.33 -15.48
CA LEU A 42 -10.38 -7.76 -15.71
C LEU A 42 -11.02 -6.82 -16.73
N ASN A 43 -11.42 -7.37 -17.88
CA ASN A 43 -12.25 -6.68 -18.85
C ASN A 43 -13.72 -7.08 -18.64
N GLN A 44 -14.64 -6.20 -18.99
CA GLN A 44 -16.07 -6.50 -18.94
C GLN A 44 -16.44 -7.75 -19.76
N GLU A 45 -15.67 -8.03 -20.82
CA GLU A 45 -15.85 -9.20 -21.69
C GLU A 45 -15.64 -10.52 -20.94
N ASP A 46 -14.77 -10.57 -19.94
CA ASP A 46 -14.45 -11.75 -19.13
C ASP A 46 -15.65 -12.18 -18.25
N PHE A 47 -16.56 -11.25 -17.96
CA PHE A 47 -17.78 -11.50 -17.17
C PHE A 47 -19.02 -11.74 -18.04
N GLY A 48 -18.87 -11.85 -19.38
CA GLY A 48 -19.97 -12.07 -20.28
C GLY A 48 -20.85 -10.84 -20.55
N PHE A 49 -20.41 -9.66 -20.09
CA PHE A 49 -21.03 -8.38 -20.42
C PHE A 49 -20.40 -7.90 -21.75
N GLY A 50 -21.05 -8.21 -22.85
CA GLY A 50 -20.58 -7.79 -24.17
C GLY A 50 -20.53 -6.27 -24.32
N PRO A 51 -19.73 -5.74 -25.27
CA PRO A 51 -19.46 -4.31 -25.45
C PRO A 51 -20.70 -3.46 -25.81
N LYS A 52 -21.85 -4.07 -25.99
CA LYS A 52 -23.12 -3.44 -26.36
C LYS A 52 -24.18 -3.39 -25.28
N LEU A 53 -23.94 -3.96 -24.10
CA LEU A 53 -24.86 -3.79 -23.00
C LEU A 53 -24.57 -2.41 -22.37
N THR A 54 -25.50 -1.47 -22.55
CA THR A 54 -25.61 -0.27 -21.72
C THR A 54 -25.51 -0.73 -20.27
N ASN A 55 -24.40 -0.37 -19.60
CA ASN A 55 -24.10 -0.79 -18.25
C ASN A 55 -25.33 -0.57 -17.35
N PRO A 56 -25.98 -1.63 -16.84
CA PRO A 56 -27.14 -1.47 -15.97
C PRO A 56 -26.79 -0.75 -14.65
N LEU A 57 -25.51 -0.69 -14.32
CA LEU A 57 -24.98 -0.01 -13.14
C LEU A 57 -24.40 1.38 -13.44
N GLY A 58 -24.43 1.87 -14.70
CA GLY A 58 -23.91 3.19 -15.10
C GLY A 58 -22.46 3.42 -14.67
N PHE A 59 -22.16 4.63 -14.20
CA PHE A 59 -20.83 5.06 -13.75
C PHE A 59 -20.20 4.11 -12.70
N VAL A 60 -21.01 3.54 -11.80
CA VAL A 60 -20.51 2.60 -10.78
C VAL A 60 -20.01 1.30 -11.41
N GLY A 61 -20.69 0.79 -12.43
CA GLY A 61 -20.26 -0.39 -13.17
C GLY A 61 -18.94 -0.17 -13.90
N ASP A 62 -18.78 0.99 -14.51
CA ASP A 62 -17.52 1.34 -15.19
C ASP A 62 -16.36 1.45 -14.22
N VAL A 63 -16.56 2.07 -13.07
CA VAL A 63 -15.51 2.20 -12.04
C VAL A 63 -15.12 0.87 -11.42
N LEU A 64 -16.06 -0.08 -11.26
CA LEU A 64 -15.81 -1.34 -10.58
C LEU A 64 -15.32 -2.47 -11.51
N PHE A 65 -15.74 -2.47 -12.78
CA PHE A 65 -15.53 -3.60 -13.68
C PHE A 65 -14.83 -3.26 -15.00
N ASN A 66 -14.68 -1.98 -15.33
CA ASN A 66 -14.06 -1.60 -16.58
C ASN A 66 -12.56 -1.33 -16.40
N LYS A 67 -11.71 -2.21 -16.96
CA LYS A 67 -10.24 -2.13 -16.89
C LYS A 67 -9.69 -2.08 -15.46
N VAL A 68 -10.34 -2.77 -14.53
CA VAL A 68 -9.89 -2.84 -13.13
C VAL A 68 -8.91 -3.98 -12.96
N TRP A 69 -7.79 -3.70 -12.33
CA TRP A 69 -6.81 -4.73 -11.99
C TRP A 69 -7.37 -5.76 -11.02
N LEU A 70 -7.23 -7.02 -11.34
CA LEU A 70 -7.61 -8.14 -10.46
C LEU A 70 -6.94 -8.01 -9.08
N THR A 71 -5.75 -7.45 -9.04
CA THR A 71 -4.99 -7.16 -7.80
C THR A 71 -5.71 -6.21 -6.85
N THR A 72 -6.59 -5.32 -7.36
CA THR A 72 -7.42 -4.44 -6.52
C THR A 72 -8.41 -5.25 -5.68
N TRP A 73 -9.08 -6.22 -6.29
CA TRP A 73 -10.01 -7.11 -5.59
C TRP A 73 -9.28 -7.99 -4.57
N TYR A 74 -8.14 -8.55 -4.94
CA TYR A 74 -7.30 -9.32 -4.01
C TYR A 74 -6.85 -8.48 -2.81
N SER A 75 -6.44 -7.22 -3.01
CA SER A 75 -6.03 -6.36 -1.91
C SER A 75 -7.18 -6.05 -0.96
N ILE A 76 -8.40 -5.84 -1.46
CA ILE A 76 -9.60 -5.64 -0.63
C ILE A 76 -9.90 -6.92 0.18
N ILE A 77 -9.87 -8.08 -0.45
CA ILE A 77 -10.12 -9.37 0.22
C ILE A 77 -9.08 -9.60 1.31
N ILE A 78 -7.79 -9.44 1.00
CA ILE A 78 -6.69 -9.59 1.98
C ILE A 78 -6.89 -8.63 3.14
N TYR A 79 -7.25 -7.38 2.88
CA TYR A 79 -7.50 -6.38 3.90
C TYR A 79 -8.64 -6.79 4.84
N VAL A 80 -9.76 -7.25 4.30
CA VAL A 80 -10.92 -7.72 5.09
C VAL A 80 -10.53 -8.94 5.93
N VAL A 81 -9.87 -9.93 5.34
CA VAL A 81 -9.41 -11.14 6.04
C VAL A 81 -8.46 -10.78 7.18
N LEU A 82 -7.48 -9.93 6.94
CA LEU A 82 -6.53 -9.49 7.98
C LEU A 82 -7.23 -8.70 9.09
N SER A 83 -8.20 -7.86 8.73
CA SER A 83 -8.99 -7.12 9.71
C SER A 83 -9.79 -8.06 10.63
N ILE A 84 -10.39 -9.11 10.07
CA ILE A 84 -11.09 -10.15 10.82
C ILE A 84 -10.09 -10.93 11.71
N ILE A 85 -8.94 -11.34 11.17
CA ILE A 85 -7.91 -12.06 11.92
C ILE A 85 -7.45 -11.23 13.12
N LEU A 86 -7.15 -9.94 12.93
CA LEU A 86 -6.67 -9.07 13.99
C LEU A 86 -7.71 -8.78 15.08
N TYR A 87 -8.99 -8.66 14.72
CA TYR A 87 -10.00 -8.19 15.68
C TYR A 87 -10.93 -9.28 16.19
N LYS A 88 -11.10 -10.37 15.44
CA LYS A 88 -12.09 -11.43 15.76
C LYS A 88 -11.43 -12.75 16.16
N THR A 89 -10.10 -12.92 16.03
CA THR A 89 -9.44 -14.20 16.35
C THR A 89 -8.62 -14.13 17.64
N LYS A 90 -8.40 -15.30 18.25
CA LYS A 90 -7.50 -15.47 19.41
C LYS A 90 -6.05 -15.06 19.08
N PHE A 91 -5.61 -15.29 17.83
CA PHE A 91 -4.29 -14.89 17.35
C PHE A 91 -4.13 -13.36 17.37
N GLY A 92 -5.07 -12.62 16.78
CA GLY A 92 -5.03 -11.17 16.78
C GLY A 92 -5.12 -10.55 18.17
N LEU A 93 -5.89 -11.16 19.08
CA LEU A 93 -5.95 -10.72 20.47
C LEU A 93 -4.56 -10.85 21.16
N ARG A 94 -3.91 -12.02 21.00
CA ARG A 94 -2.55 -12.25 21.54
C ARG A 94 -1.53 -11.30 20.94
N LEU A 95 -1.59 -11.08 19.64
CA LEU A 95 -0.66 -10.18 18.94
C LEU A 95 -0.80 -8.74 19.45
N ARG A 96 -2.02 -8.24 19.62
CA ARG A 96 -2.29 -6.91 20.17
C ARG A 96 -1.87 -6.79 21.63
N ALA A 97 -2.11 -7.82 22.46
CA ALA A 97 -1.65 -7.86 23.84
C ALA A 97 -0.12 -7.76 23.95
N CYS A 98 0.61 -8.46 23.06
CA CYS A 98 2.08 -8.36 22.96
C CYS A 98 2.56 -6.97 22.50
N GLY A 99 1.73 -6.19 21.81
CA GLY A 99 2.02 -4.82 21.38
C GLY A 99 1.76 -3.79 22.48
N GLU A 100 0.76 -4.00 23.35
CA GLU A 100 0.42 -3.07 24.42
C GLU A 100 1.25 -3.32 25.69
N HIS A 101 1.27 -4.56 26.20
CA HIS A 101 1.96 -4.96 27.42
C HIS A 101 2.58 -6.33 27.29
N PRO A 102 3.80 -6.44 26.72
CA PRO A 102 4.43 -7.73 26.47
C PRO A 102 4.71 -8.53 27.75
N GLN A 103 5.06 -7.86 28.86
CA GLN A 103 5.28 -8.51 30.14
C GLN A 103 4.00 -9.12 30.70
N ALA A 104 2.87 -8.42 30.62
CA ALA A 104 1.58 -8.97 31.02
C ALA A 104 1.13 -10.12 30.11
N ALA A 105 1.46 -10.09 28.82
CA ALA A 105 1.19 -11.22 27.92
C ALA A 105 2.03 -12.46 28.28
N ASP A 106 3.28 -12.27 28.65
CA ASP A 106 4.17 -13.37 29.08
C ASP A 106 3.69 -14.00 30.40
N SER A 107 3.21 -13.20 31.35
CA SER A 107 2.72 -13.69 32.65
C SER A 107 1.49 -14.61 32.53
N VAL A 108 0.70 -14.47 31.47
CA VAL A 108 -0.42 -15.36 31.17
C VAL A 108 -0.02 -16.50 30.21
N GLY A 109 1.28 -16.75 30.02
CA GLY A 109 1.82 -17.88 29.25
C GLY A 109 1.87 -17.67 27.72
N ILE A 110 1.73 -16.43 27.25
CA ILE A 110 1.88 -16.12 25.81
C ILE A 110 3.36 -15.94 25.48
N ASN A 111 3.88 -16.74 24.57
CA ASN A 111 5.27 -16.58 24.09
C ASN A 111 5.39 -15.32 23.22
N VAL A 112 5.87 -14.21 23.81
CA VAL A 112 6.00 -12.90 23.17
C VAL A 112 6.97 -12.93 21.98
N TYR A 113 8.11 -13.63 22.10
CA TYR A 113 9.07 -13.76 21.00
C TYR A 113 8.43 -14.40 19.77
N LYS A 114 7.78 -15.56 19.96
CA LYS A 114 7.10 -16.27 18.86
C LYS A 114 6.05 -15.40 18.20
N MET A 115 5.24 -14.66 18.98
CA MET A 115 4.20 -13.78 18.45
C MET A 115 4.79 -12.62 17.65
N ARG A 116 5.88 -12.00 18.13
CA ARG A 116 6.58 -10.91 17.41
C ARG A 116 7.20 -11.43 16.10
N TYR A 117 7.87 -12.58 16.11
CA TYR A 117 8.43 -13.17 14.87
C TYR A 117 7.35 -13.49 13.84
N ILE A 118 6.24 -14.10 14.24
CA ILE A 118 5.13 -14.38 13.32
C ILE A 118 4.57 -13.07 12.76
N GLY A 119 4.36 -12.05 13.60
CA GLY A 119 3.86 -10.75 13.17
C GLY A 119 4.76 -10.07 12.15
N THR A 120 6.08 -10.04 12.40
CA THR A 120 7.05 -9.45 11.47
C THR A 120 7.15 -10.23 10.17
N THR A 121 7.09 -11.56 10.20
CA THR A 121 7.09 -12.41 9.00
C THR A 121 5.86 -12.15 8.14
N ILE A 122 4.67 -12.11 8.74
CA ILE A 122 3.42 -11.79 8.02
C ILE A 122 3.51 -10.38 7.41
N SER A 123 4.01 -9.40 8.16
CA SER A 123 4.20 -8.03 7.68
C SER A 123 5.15 -7.98 6.48
N GLY A 124 6.26 -8.72 6.51
CA GLY A 124 7.20 -8.82 5.40
C GLY A 124 6.58 -9.44 4.15
N CYS A 125 5.81 -10.52 4.30
CA CYS A 125 5.07 -11.14 3.19
C CYS A 125 4.07 -10.15 2.55
N LEU A 126 3.33 -9.42 3.37
CA LEU A 126 2.37 -8.41 2.88
C LEU A 126 3.07 -7.24 2.18
N ALA A 127 4.20 -6.81 2.70
CA ALA A 127 5.01 -5.77 2.06
C ALA A 127 5.54 -6.23 0.70
N ALA A 128 5.98 -7.49 0.59
CA ALA A 128 6.41 -8.08 -0.69
C ALA A 128 5.26 -8.14 -1.71
N LEU A 129 4.06 -8.54 -1.28
CA LEU A 129 2.87 -8.51 -2.13
C LEU A 129 2.53 -7.09 -2.58
N GLY A 130 2.63 -6.10 -1.69
CA GLY A 130 2.42 -4.68 -2.04
C GLY A 130 3.43 -4.18 -3.07
N GLY A 131 4.71 -4.55 -2.92
CA GLY A 131 5.75 -4.22 -3.90
C GLY A 131 5.53 -4.90 -5.26
N PHE A 132 5.09 -6.16 -5.26
CA PHE A 132 4.73 -6.89 -6.49
C PHE A 132 3.56 -6.22 -7.22
N ILE A 133 2.50 -5.86 -6.50
CA ILE A 133 1.34 -5.14 -7.07
C ILE A 133 1.79 -3.80 -7.65
N TYR A 134 2.65 -3.07 -6.96
CA TYR A 134 3.21 -1.81 -7.47
C TYR A 134 3.99 -2.01 -8.76
N ALA A 135 4.85 -3.02 -8.82
CA ALA A 135 5.61 -3.34 -10.03
C ALA A 135 4.69 -3.70 -11.22
N LEU A 136 3.60 -4.43 -10.98
CA LEU A 136 2.63 -4.76 -12.02
C LEU A 136 1.84 -3.55 -12.51
N THR A 137 1.32 -2.74 -11.59
CA THR A 137 0.31 -1.71 -11.91
C THR A 137 0.91 -0.36 -12.25
N ALA A 138 1.95 0.06 -11.54
CA ALA A 138 2.49 1.42 -11.66
C ALA A 138 3.69 1.52 -12.58
N THR A 139 4.52 0.46 -12.67
CA THR A 139 5.75 0.49 -13.47
C THR A 139 5.68 -0.36 -14.73
N GLY A 140 4.54 -0.97 -15.04
CA GLY A 140 4.36 -1.78 -16.23
C GLY A 140 5.33 -2.97 -16.31
N CYS A 141 5.51 -3.68 -15.21
CA CYS A 141 6.45 -4.80 -15.06
C CYS A 141 7.93 -4.42 -15.24
N THR A 142 8.28 -3.16 -15.01
CA THR A 142 9.68 -2.73 -14.93
C THR A 142 10.10 -2.54 -13.48
N SER A 143 11.34 -2.88 -13.14
CA SER A 143 11.89 -2.65 -11.81
C SER A 143 13.32 -2.17 -11.89
N ASN A 144 13.58 -1.08 -11.19
CA ASN A 144 14.91 -0.53 -10.93
C ASN A 144 15.28 -0.62 -9.43
N GLY A 145 14.52 -1.40 -8.64
CA GLY A 145 14.71 -1.53 -7.20
C GLY A 145 14.12 -0.38 -6.37
N ASP A 146 13.54 0.65 -7.00
CA ASP A 146 12.90 1.77 -6.30
C ASP A 146 11.38 1.60 -6.24
N VAL A 147 10.81 1.84 -5.07
CA VAL A 147 9.36 1.83 -4.80
C VAL A 147 8.78 3.24 -4.64
N ALA A 148 9.49 4.26 -5.13
CA ALA A 148 9.05 5.66 -5.17
C ALA A 148 8.52 6.20 -3.82
N GLY A 149 9.11 5.76 -2.71
CA GLY A 149 8.75 6.23 -1.37
C GLY A 149 7.38 5.76 -0.85
N LEU A 150 6.69 4.83 -1.53
CA LEU A 150 5.36 4.35 -1.12
C LEU A 150 5.35 3.70 0.27
N GLY A 151 6.47 3.12 0.73
CA GLY A 151 6.60 2.60 2.09
C GLY A 151 6.44 3.69 3.15
N PHE A 152 7.04 4.85 2.95
CA PHE A 152 6.88 6.00 3.86
C PHE A 152 5.45 6.56 3.81
N LEU A 153 4.83 6.59 2.63
CA LEU A 153 3.43 6.98 2.50
C LEU A 153 2.51 6.02 3.26
N ALA A 154 2.76 4.71 3.19
CA ALA A 154 2.01 3.70 3.92
C ALA A 154 2.13 3.87 5.45
N LEU A 155 3.34 4.19 5.95
CA LEU A 155 3.54 4.52 7.37
C LEU A 155 2.73 5.76 7.77
N ALA A 156 2.74 6.81 6.95
CA ALA A 156 1.95 8.02 7.20
C ALA A 156 0.44 7.70 7.24
N VAL A 157 -0.07 6.89 6.31
CA VAL A 157 -1.46 6.43 6.29
C VAL A 157 -1.82 5.62 7.54
N MET A 158 -0.91 4.77 8.02
CA MET A 158 -1.11 3.99 9.24
C MET A 158 -1.22 4.89 10.48
N ILE A 159 -0.31 5.86 10.63
CA ILE A 159 -0.32 6.84 11.74
C ILE A 159 -1.59 7.70 11.67
N PHE A 160 -1.97 8.17 10.48
CA PHE A 160 -3.20 8.93 10.25
C PHE A 160 -4.45 8.12 10.59
N GLY A 161 -4.49 6.85 10.21
CA GLY A 161 -5.57 5.93 10.56
C GLY A 161 -5.62 5.55 12.03
N ASN A 162 -4.71 6.08 12.87
CA ASN A 162 -4.66 5.87 14.31
C ASN A 162 -4.65 4.37 14.67
N TRP A 163 -3.91 3.56 13.91
CA TRP A 163 -3.72 2.12 14.12
C TRP A 163 -5.03 1.29 14.07
N LYS A 164 -6.12 1.90 13.59
CA LYS A 164 -7.42 1.22 13.42
C LYS A 164 -7.64 0.86 11.96
N PRO A 165 -7.98 -0.42 11.62
CA PRO A 165 -8.12 -0.83 10.22
C PRO A 165 -9.08 0.05 9.42
N VAL A 166 -10.29 0.29 9.91
CA VAL A 166 -11.29 1.08 9.20
C VAL A 166 -10.79 2.50 8.89
N SER A 167 -10.16 3.14 9.87
CA SER A 167 -9.59 4.49 9.68
C SER A 167 -8.40 4.46 8.71
N ILE A 168 -7.58 3.40 8.76
CA ILE A 168 -6.47 3.18 7.82
C ILE A 168 -7.01 3.01 6.40
N ALA A 169 -8.10 2.25 6.21
CA ALA A 169 -8.72 2.09 4.90
C ALA A 169 -9.23 3.41 4.33
N LEU A 170 -9.94 4.21 5.14
CA LEU A 170 -10.41 5.53 4.72
C LEU A 170 -9.25 6.47 4.38
N ALA A 171 -8.19 6.46 5.19
CA ALA A 171 -6.98 7.20 4.92
C ALA A 171 -6.32 6.75 3.62
N ALA A 172 -6.20 5.43 3.40
CA ALA A 172 -5.62 4.87 2.18
C ALA A 172 -6.40 5.28 0.92
N ILE A 173 -7.73 5.29 0.98
CA ILE A 173 -8.59 5.78 -0.12
C ILE A 173 -8.33 7.27 -0.37
N LEU A 174 -8.29 8.09 0.69
CA LEU A 174 -8.03 9.52 0.56
C LEU A 174 -6.67 9.79 -0.10
N PHE A 175 -5.60 9.18 0.42
CA PHE A 175 -4.24 9.37 -0.12
C PHE A 175 -4.09 8.76 -1.51
N GLY A 176 -4.76 7.63 -1.78
CA GLY A 176 -4.84 7.03 -3.11
C GLY A 176 -5.50 7.96 -4.12
N ALA A 177 -6.62 8.59 -3.76
CA ALA A 177 -7.30 9.58 -4.60
C ALA A 177 -6.41 10.79 -4.88
N LEU A 178 -5.72 11.33 -3.87
CA LEU A 178 -4.78 12.44 -4.04
C LEU A 178 -3.60 12.06 -4.95
N LYS A 179 -3.09 10.84 -4.81
CA LYS A 179 -2.03 10.31 -5.69
C LYS A 179 -2.54 10.15 -7.13
N CYS A 180 -3.77 9.67 -7.29
CA CYS A 180 -4.42 9.56 -8.60
C CYS A 180 -4.54 10.93 -9.27
N ILE A 181 -5.03 11.95 -8.57
CA ILE A 181 -5.12 13.33 -9.07
C ILE A 181 -3.73 13.85 -9.45
N SER A 182 -2.72 13.59 -8.63
CA SER A 182 -1.34 14.00 -8.89
C SER A 182 -0.75 13.43 -10.19
N VAL A 183 -1.18 12.23 -10.59
CA VAL A 183 -0.71 11.58 -11.82
C VAL A 183 -1.61 11.91 -13.00
N ALA A 184 -2.92 11.96 -12.79
CA ALA A 184 -3.91 12.11 -13.84
C ALA A 184 -4.21 13.58 -14.22
N TYR A 185 -3.76 14.57 -13.43
CA TYR A 185 -4.08 15.99 -13.66
C TYR A 185 -3.87 16.48 -15.12
N PRO A 186 -2.84 16.01 -15.88
CA PRO A 186 -2.64 16.47 -17.25
C PRO A 186 -3.60 15.83 -18.25
N TYR A 187 -4.35 14.79 -17.84
CA TYR A 187 -5.23 14.01 -18.71
C TYR A 187 -6.71 14.13 -18.35
N ILE A 188 -7.05 14.89 -17.28
CA ILE A 188 -8.46 15.06 -16.87
C ILE A 188 -9.10 16.12 -17.73
N ASP A 189 -9.93 15.69 -18.67
CA ASP A 189 -10.84 16.49 -19.47
C ASP A 189 -12.26 16.28 -18.94
N VAL A 190 -12.80 17.27 -18.24
CA VAL A 190 -14.13 17.17 -17.61
C VAL A 190 -15.25 17.41 -18.61
N ASN A 191 -14.99 18.21 -19.65
CA ASN A 191 -16.03 18.67 -20.58
C ASN A 191 -15.93 18.02 -21.97
N GLY A 192 -14.90 17.22 -22.26
CA GLY A 192 -14.68 16.65 -23.58
C GLY A 192 -14.20 17.65 -24.64
N ASP A 193 -13.85 18.87 -24.23
CA ASP A 193 -13.45 19.98 -25.11
C ASP A 193 -11.95 19.95 -25.48
N GLY A 194 -11.22 18.92 -25.06
CA GLY A 194 -9.77 18.83 -25.22
C GLY A 194 -8.99 19.85 -24.37
N LYS A 195 -9.68 20.59 -23.49
CA LYS A 195 -9.06 21.49 -22.53
C LYS A 195 -8.97 20.81 -21.16
N TYR A 196 -7.77 20.50 -20.75
CA TYR A 196 -7.52 19.90 -19.44
C TYR A 196 -7.73 20.96 -18.34
N TRP A 197 -8.82 20.86 -17.61
CA TRP A 197 -9.24 21.86 -16.63
C TRP A 197 -8.18 22.20 -15.59
N LEU A 198 -7.53 21.19 -15.04
CA LEU A 198 -6.46 21.39 -14.06
C LEU A 198 -5.20 22.02 -14.66
N ASN A 199 -4.97 21.84 -15.97
CA ASN A 199 -3.85 22.45 -16.68
C ASN A 199 -4.11 23.94 -17.01
N THR A 200 -5.40 24.31 -17.21
CA THR A 200 -5.78 25.71 -17.48
C THR A 200 -5.64 26.63 -16.27
N LEU A 201 -5.54 26.07 -15.05
CA LEU A 201 -5.29 26.83 -13.82
C LEU A 201 -3.87 27.44 -13.75
N GLY A 202 -3.01 27.14 -14.71
CA GLY A 202 -1.64 27.69 -14.77
C GLY A 202 -0.74 27.26 -13.62
N ILE A 203 -1.14 26.23 -12.86
CA ILE A 203 -0.37 25.71 -11.73
C ILE A 203 0.71 24.77 -12.28
N SER A 204 1.96 24.96 -11.83
CA SER A 204 3.08 24.12 -12.24
C SER A 204 2.82 22.63 -11.96
N SER A 205 3.23 21.76 -12.90
CA SER A 205 3.14 20.30 -12.77
C SER A 205 3.83 19.76 -11.50
N HIS A 206 4.86 20.45 -11.04
CA HIS A 206 5.55 20.09 -9.81
C HIS A 206 4.65 20.24 -8.58
N PHE A 207 3.75 21.21 -8.55
CA PHE A 207 2.83 21.41 -7.44
C PHE A 207 1.89 20.22 -7.27
N TYR A 208 1.30 19.71 -8.36
CA TYR A 208 0.43 18.53 -8.31
C TYR A 208 1.17 17.27 -7.81
N ARG A 209 2.44 17.11 -8.18
CA ARG A 209 3.28 16.00 -7.71
C ARG A 209 3.61 16.08 -6.22
N ILE A 210 3.77 17.28 -5.68
CA ILE A 210 4.07 17.53 -4.26
C ILE A 210 2.80 17.46 -3.40
N LEU A 211 1.62 17.70 -3.98
CA LEU A 211 0.36 17.82 -3.28
C LEU A 211 0.03 16.65 -2.33
N PRO A 212 0.18 15.36 -2.69
CA PRO A 212 -0.03 14.25 -1.77
C PRO A 212 0.88 14.32 -0.54
N TYR A 213 2.14 14.68 -0.73
CA TYR A 213 3.13 14.78 0.36
C TYR A 213 2.86 15.98 1.26
N LEU A 214 2.44 17.10 0.68
CA LEU A 214 2.08 18.30 1.42
C LEU A 214 0.84 18.06 2.29
N ILE A 215 -0.17 17.39 1.75
CA ILE A 215 -1.36 17.02 2.50
C ILE A 215 -1.02 16.02 3.61
N THR A 216 -0.16 15.02 3.35
CA THR A 216 0.31 14.10 4.41
C THR A 216 0.98 14.86 5.54
N LEU A 217 1.82 15.83 5.23
CA LEU A 217 2.54 16.62 6.23
C LEU A 217 1.58 17.46 7.08
N ILE A 218 0.63 18.15 6.44
CA ILE A 218 -0.40 18.92 7.13
C ILE A 218 -1.25 18.04 8.04
N VAL A 219 -1.75 16.94 7.49
CA VAL A 219 -2.59 16.01 8.24
C VAL A 219 -1.81 15.39 9.41
N LEU A 220 -0.55 15.00 9.20
CA LEU A 220 0.31 14.45 10.26
C LEU A 220 0.53 15.48 11.37
N ALA A 221 0.74 16.76 11.05
CA ALA A 221 0.91 17.83 12.03
C ALA A 221 -0.32 17.97 12.97
N PHE A 222 -1.54 17.82 12.41
CA PHE A 222 -2.76 17.89 13.22
C PHE A 222 -3.09 16.60 13.95
N THR A 223 -2.77 15.44 13.38
CA THR A 223 -3.20 14.14 13.91
C THR A 223 -2.18 13.53 14.87
N SER A 224 -0.89 13.91 14.75
CA SER A 224 0.21 13.36 15.57
C SER A 224 -0.04 13.45 17.09
N LYS A 225 -0.66 14.52 17.55
CA LYS A 225 -0.98 14.71 18.99
C LYS A 225 -2.01 13.71 19.53
N ARG A 226 -2.79 13.05 18.67
CA ARG A 226 -3.85 12.09 19.06
C ARG A 226 -3.56 10.66 18.66
N SER A 227 -2.37 10.38 18.11
CA SER A 227 -1.99 9.04 17.69
C SER A 227 -1.81 8.12 18.91
N ARG A 228 -2.51 6.98 18.90
CA ARG A 228 -2.43 5.95 19.94
C ARG A 228 -1.63 4.76 19.42
N ALA A 229 -0.32 4.99 19.28
CA ALA A 229 0.59 3.89 18.96
C ALA A 229 0.59 2.83 20.10
N PRO A 230 0.83 1.55 19.78
CA PRO A 230 1.02 0.52 20.80
C PRO A 230 2.16 0.89 21.75
N LYS A 231 1.95 0.75 23.06
CA LYS A 231 2.91 1.24 24.08
C LYS A 231 4.29 0.58 24.00
N ALA A 232 4.36 -0.67 23.55
CA ALA A 232 5.62 -1.40 23.39
C ALA A 232 6.23 -1.25 21.99
N GLU A 233 5.77 -0.28 21.17
CA GLU A 233 6.35 -0.01 19.85
C GLU A 233 7.81 0.41 19.98
N GLY A 234 8.69 -0.24 19.21
CA GLY A 234 10.13 0.05 19.19
C GLY A 234 10.89 -0.37 20.45
N GLN A 235 10.23 -0.94 21.45
CA GLN A 235 10.88 -1.42 22.66
C GLN A 235 11.29 -2.89 22.53
N PRO A 236 12.58 -3.21 22.78
CA PRO A 236 12.99 -4.60 22.84
C PRO A 236 12.32 -5.27 24.05
N TYR A 237 11.83 -6.50 23.84
CA TYR A 237 11.30 -7.30 24.92
C TYR A 237 12.44 -8.05 25.61
N ASP A 238 12.59 -7.85 26.90
CA ASP A 238 13.54 -8.53 27.77
C ASP A 238 12.76 -9.31 28.83
N LYS A 239 12.95 -10.63 28.82
CA LYS A 239 12.28 -11.54 29.75
C LYS A 239 12.82 -11.42 31.17
N GLU A 240 14.05 -10.94 31.33
CA GLU A 240 14.73 -10.85 32.62
C GLU A 240 14.35 -9.59 33.40
N LYS A 241 13.80 -8.57 32.73
CA LYS A 241 13.28 -7.36 33.37
C LYS A 241 11.84 -7.56 33.84
N ARG A 242 11.67 -8.38 34.86
CA ARG A 242 10.42 -8.51 35.62
C ARG A 242 10.36 -7.53 36.76
#